data_b5edbf22f26871ee50b9811bb92d7818
#
_entry.id   b5edbf22f26871ee50b9811bb92d7818
#
_cell.length_a   1.000
_cell.length_b   1.000
_cell.length_c   1.000
_cell.angle_alpha   90.00
_cell.angle_beta   90.00
_cell.angle_gamma   90.00
#
_symmetry.space_group_name_H-M   'P 1'
#
loop_
_entity.id
_entity.type
_entity.pdbx_description
1 polymer ?
#
loop_
_entity_poly.entity_id
_entity_poly.type
_entity_poly.pdbx_seq_one_letter_code
_entity_poly.pdbx_strand_id
1 'polypeptide(L)'
;LTVGVVTLPFLYEGPSRMRRAQQGLEELRKHVDTIIVIPNQNLFKIANEQTTFEDSFNLSNNVLMHGVQSITDLMVRPGLINLDFADVETVMASMGKAMMGTGEAEGEGRALQAAEMAISNPLIDDYTLKGAKGLLVNITGGKDLKLFEVDEAVNKVRAEVDPEAELIIGAITDSELDGKMR
;
A
#
# COMPACT_ATOMS: atom_id res chain seq x y z
N LEU A 1 -18.93 1.53 3.45
CA LEU A 1 -17.52 1.88 3.56
C LEU A 1 -17.07 2.70 2.34
N THR A 2 -16.52 3.87 2.59
CA THR A 2 -15.95 4.74 1.55
C THR A 2 -14.49 5.00 1.86
N VAL A 3 -13.62 4.69 0.92
CA VAL A 3 -12.18 4.91 1.03
C VAL A 3 -11.75 5.90 -0.03
N GLY A 4 -11.11 7.00 0.41
CA GLY A 4 -10.50 7.95 -0.50
C GLY A 4 -9.03 7.60 -0.74
N VAL A 5 -8.58 7.66 -1.98
CA VAL A 5 -7.17 7.48 -2.32
C VAL A 5 -6.73 8.73 -3.06
N VAL A 6 -5.79 9.46 -2.48
CA VAL A 6 -5.39 10.78 -3.00
C VAL A 6 -3.87 10.94 -2.97
N THR A 7 -3.39 11.84 -3.80
CA THR A 7 -1.98 12.25 -3.81
C THR A 7 -1.84 13.66 -3.26
N LEU A 8 -0.73 13.94 -2.59
CA LEU A 8 -0.31 15.31 -2.27
C LEU A 8 0.65 15.79 -3.36
N PRO A 9 0.58 17.07 -3.73
CA PRO A 9 1.43 17.59 -4.81
C PRO A 9 2.91 17.55 -4.47
N PHE A 10 3.74 17.56 -5.50
CA PHE A 10 5.18 17.76 -5.34
C PHE A 10 5.47 19.17 -4.82
N LEU A 11 6.59 19.33 -4.13
CA LEU A 11 7.01 20.64 -3.63
C LEU A 11 7.24 21.66 -4.74
N TYR A 12 7.71 21.22 -5.91
CA TYR A 12 7.93 22.11 -7.04
C TYR A 12 6.64 22.71 -7.60
N GLU A 13 5.48 22.15 -7.27
CA GLU A 13 4.20 22.72 -7.70
C GLU A 13 3.82 23.97 -6.90
N GLY A 14 4.54 24.24 -5.82
CA GLY A 14 4.43 25.45 -5.05
C GLY A 14 3.55 25.36 -3.80
N PRO A 15 3.78 26.28 -2.85
CA PRO A 15 3.07 26.25 -1.56
C PRO A 15 1.57 26.54 -1.70
N SER A 16 1.16 27.27 -2.71
CA SER A 16 -0.26 27.56 -2.95
C SER A 16 -1.04 26.31 -3.30
N ARG A 17 -0.46 25.46 -4.15
CA ARG A 17 -1.08 24.17 -4.52
C ARG A 17 -1.12 23.23 -3.34
N MET A 18 -0.07 23.19 -2.53
CA MET A 18 -0.04 22.36 -1.32
C MET A 18 -1.13 22.80 -0.33
N ARG A 19 -1.33 24.11 -0.12
CA ARG A 19 -2.41 24.60 0.75
C ARG A 19 -3.78 24.16 0.25
N ARG A 20 -4.04 24.26 -1.05
CA ARG A 20 -5.30 23.80 -1.65
C ARG A 20 -5.49 22.30 -1.46
N ALA A 21 -4.43 21.53 -1.64
CA ALA A 21 -4.46 20.07 -1.45
C ALA A 21 -4.81 19.73 -0.01
N GLN A 22 -4.18 20.38 0.96
CA GLN A 22 -4.45 20.16 2.37
C GLN A 22 -5.87 20.55 2.76
N GLN A 23 -6.38 21.65 2.24
CA GLN A 23 -7.77 22.06 2.45
C GLN A 23 -8.75 21.05 1.87
N GLY A 24 -8.48 20.57 0.65
CA GLY A 24 -9.29 19.54 0.02
C GLY A 24 -9.26 18.22 0.80
N LEU A 25 -8.11 17.86 1.33
CA LEU A 25 -7.94 16.68 2.16
C LEU A 25 -8.79 16.77 3.44
N GLU A 26 -8.77 17.91 4.12
CA GLU A 26 -9.59 18.13 5.32
C GLU A 26 -11.08 18.06 5.01
N GLU A 27 -11.52 18.59 3.87
CA GLU A 27 -12.92 18.48 3.45
C GLU A 27 -13.28 17.03 3.10
N LEU A 28 -12.44 16.33 2.37
CA LEU A 28 -12.67 14.95 2.00
C LEU A 28 -12.76 14.03 3.23
N ARG A 29 -11.94 14.29 4.24
CA ARG A 29 -11.92 13.53 5.50
C ARG A 29 -13.28 13.47 6.19
N LYS A 30 -14.11 14.49 6.01
CA LYS A 30 -15.45 14.56 6.58
C LYS A 30 -16.45 13.65 5.91
N HIS A 31 -16.15 13.16 4.70
CA HIS A 31 -17.07 12.43 3.85
C HIS A 31 -16.67 10.98 3.59
N VAL A 32 -15.53 10.55 4.08
CA VAL A 32 -15.02 9.18 3.87
C VAL A 32 -14.64 8.55 5.20
N ASP A 33 -14.61 7.23 5.23
CA ASP A 33 -14.23 6.46 6.42
C ASP A 33 -12.72 6.43 6.61
N THR A 34 -11.99 6.31 5.52
CA THR A 34 -10.52 6.26 5.52
C THR A 34 -9.96 6.97 4.29
N ILE A 35 -8.83 7.64 4.46
CA ILE A 35 -8.10 8.25 3.35
C ILE A 35 -6.70 7.65 3.27
N ILE A 36 -6.34 7.11 2.10
CA ILE A 36 -4.97 6.73 1.78
C ILE A 36 -4.32 7.92 1.11
N VAL A 37 -3.27 8.44 1.75
CA VAL A 37 -2.54 9.61 1.26
C VAL A 37 -1.22 9.16 0.66
N ILE A 38 -0.99 9.54 -0.60
CA ILE A 38 0.25 9.26 -1.31
C ILE A 38 1.02 10.58 -1.44
N PRO A 39 2.09 10.79 -0.66
CA PRO A 39 2.87 12.02 -0.76
C PRO A 39 3.79 11.95 -1.97
N ASN A 40 3.44 12.65 -3.05
CA ASN A 40 4.23 12.64 -4.29
C ASN A 40 5.69 13.00 -4.06
N GLN A 41 5.97 13.86 -3.10
CA GLN A 41 7.36 14.23 -2.78
C GLN A 41 8.23 13.02 -2.41
N ASN A 42 7.65 11.99 -1.81
CA ASN A 42 8.37 10.77 -1.46
C ASN A 42 8.78 9.96 -2.69
N LEU A 43 8.17 10.19 -3.85
CA LEU A 43 8.55 9.52 -5.09
C LEU A 43 9.96 9.90 -5.56
N PHE A 44 10.50 11.02 -5.09
CA PHE A 44 11.91 11.38 -5.35
C PHE A 44 12.88 10.34 -4.80
N LYS A 45 12.49 9.57 -3.80
CA LYS A 45 13.35 8.52 -3.23
C LYS A 45 13.53 7.33 -4.18
N ILE A 46 12.63 7.16 -5.15
CA ILE A 46 12.69 6.09 -6.17
C ILE A 46 12.96 6.64 -7.56
N ALA A 47 12.95 7.95 -7.74
CA ALA A 47 13.34 8.62 -8.98
C ALA A 47 14.87 8.73 -9.06
N ASN A 48 15.39 8.89 -10.27
CA ASN A 48 16.80 9.15 -10.53
C ASN A 48 16.99 10.45 -11.32
N GLU A 49 18.23 10.83 -11.58
CA GLU A 49 18.56 12.07 -12.28
C GLU A 49 18.01 12.13 -13.71
N GLN A 50 17.67 10.99 -14.28
CA GLN A 50 17.15 10.89 -15.64
C GLN A 50 15.62 10.87 -15.70
N THR A 51 14.96 10.84 -14.55
CA THR A 51 13.51 10.90 -14.47
C THR A 51 13.03 12.27 -14.97
N THR A 52 12.23 12.28 -16.01
CA THR A 52 11.71 13.53 -16.58
C THR A 52 10.56 14.08 -15.75
N PHE A 53 10.22 15.32 -16.00
CA PHE A 53 9.07 15.98 -15.37
C PHE A 53 7.76 15.22 -15.67
N GLU A 54 7.58 14.78 -16.90
CA GLU A 54 6.44 13.98 -17.33
C GLU A 54 6.44 12.60 -16.63
N ASP A 55 7.61 11.96 -16.51
CA ASP A 55 7.75 10.68 -15.83
C ASP A 55 7.31 10.75 -14.36
N SER A 56 7.56 11.88 -13.70
CA SER A 56 7.16 12.04 -12.30
C SER A 56 5.65 12.01 -12.11
N PHE A 57 4.89 12.61 -13.01
CA PHE A 57 3.43 12.54 -12.97
C PHE A 57 2.91 11.16 -13.35
N ASN A 58 3.53 10.49 -14.33
CA ASN A 58 3.19 9.12 -14.67
C ASN A 58 3.45 8.17 -13.51
N LEU A 59 4.54 8.36 -12.79
CA LEU A 59 4.85 7.58 -11.59
C LEU A 59 3.79 7.77 -10.50
N SER A 60 3.40 9.02 -10.25
CA SER A 60 2.32 9.36 -9.33
C SER A 60 1.00 8.69 -9.72
N ASN A 61 0.63 8.76 -10.99
CA ASN A 61 -0.58 8.14 -11.51
C ASN A 61 -0.57 6.62 -11.34
N ASN A 62 0.57 5.97 -11.61
CA ASN A 62 0.72 4.53 -11.45
C ASN A 62 0.58 4.10 -9.99
N VAL A 63 1.18 4.84 -9.07
CA VAL A 63 1.08 4.55 -7.64
C VAL A 63 -0.37 4.70 -7.17
N LEU A 64 -1.07 5.74 -7.61
CA LEU A 64 -2.48 5.96 -7.30
C LEU A 64 -3.34 4.81 -7.82
N MET A 65 -3.11 4.40 -9.06
CA MET A 65 -3.83 3.27 -9.68
C MET A 65 -3.59 1.98 -8.90
N HIS A 66 -2.35 1.69 -8.55
CA HIS A 66 -2.01 0.49 -7.78
C HIS A 66 -2.64 0.52 -6.38
N GLY A 67 -2.75 1.69 -5.76
CA GLY A 67 -3.42 1.85 -4.48
C GLY A 67 -4.89 1.48 -4.54
N VAL A 68 -5.60 1.98 -5.53
CA VAL A 68 -7.02 1.65 -5.76
C VAL A 68 -7.19 0.17 -6.10
N GLN A 69 -6.35 -0.33 -7.00
CA GLN A 69 -6.42 -1.72 -7.45
C GLN A 69 -6.15 -2.71 -6.31
N SER A 70 -5.19 -2.42 -5.44
CA SER A 70 -4.85 -3.29 -4.31
C SER A 70 -6.05 -3.51 -3.39
N ILE A 71 -6.78 -2.45 -3.08
CA ILE A 71 -7.98 -2.55 -2.23
C ILE A 71 -9.09 -3.30 -2.95
N THR A 72 -9.32 -2.99 -4.23
CA THR A 72 -10.34 -3.64 -5.03
C THR A 72 -10.07 -5.13 -5.18
N ASP A 73 -8.82 -5.51 -5.44
CA ASP A 73 -8.43 -6.91 -5.61
C ASP A 73 -8.65 -7.71 -4.32
N LEU A 74 -8.39 -7.13 -3.16
CA LEU A 74 -8.65 -7.78 -1.87
C LEU A 74 -10.11 -8.14 -1.69
N MET A 75 -11.01 -7.34 -2.23
CA MET A 75 -12.45 -7.52 -2.05
C MET A 75 -13.10 -8.38 -3.13
N VAL A 76 -12.62 -8.33 -4.38
CA VAL A 76 -13.33 -8.94 -5.51
C VAL A 76 -12.63 -10.12 -6.16
N ARG A 77 -11.31 -10.27 -6.02
CA ARG A 77 -10.60 -11.40 -6.61
C ARG A 77 -10.72 -12.64 -5.73
N PRO A 78 -11.09 -13.81 -6.30
CA PRO A 78 -11.03 -15.06 -5.56
C PRO A 78 -9.56 -15.37 -5.26
N GLY A 79 -9.26 -15.66 -4.01
CA GLY A 79 -7.90 -15.93 -3.56
C GLY A 79 -7.81 -17.21 -2.76
N LEU A 80 -6.58 -17.57 -2.39
CA LEU A 80 -6.28 -18.69 -1.52
C LEU A 80 -6.76 -18.40 -0.10
N ILE A 81 -6.63 -17.16 0.32
CA ILE A 81 -7.19 -16.64 1.57
C ILE A 81 -8.06 -15.45 1.19
N ASN A 82 -9.37 -15.62 1.29
CA ASN A 82 -10.30 -14.57 0.98
C ASN A 82 -10.51 -13.66 2.18
N LEU A 83 -10.53 -12.36 1.94
CA LEU A 83 -10.90 -11.39 2.96
C LEU A 83 -12.41 -11.19 2.96
N ASP A 84 -12.99 -11.25 4.15
CA ASP A 84 -14.36 -10.84 4.36
C ASP A 84 -14.43 -9.31 4.31
N PHE A 85 -15.45 -8.79 3.64
CA PHE A 85 -15.69 -7.35 3.59
C PHE A 85 -15.77 -6.74 5.00
N ALA A 86 -16.38 -7.46 5.95
CA ALA A 86 -16.47 -7.02 7.33
C ALA A 86 -15.10 -6.82 7.99
N ASP A 87 -14.13 -7.69 7.69
CA ASP A 87 -12.77 -7.57 8.21
C ASP A 87 -12.07 -6.33 7.64
N VAL A 88 -12.22 -6.09 6.33
CA VAL A 88 -11.67 -4.90 5.68
C VAL A 88 -12.31 -3.63 6.27
N GLU A 89 -13.59 -3.64 6.46
CA GLU A 89 -14.33 -2.53 7.07
C GLU A 89 -13.85 -2.24 8.49
N THR A 90 -13.64 -3.29 9.29
CA THR A 90 -13.16 -3.16 10.67
C THR A 90 -11.80 -2.46 10.72
N VAL A 91 -10.87 -2.81 9.84
CA VAL A 91 -9.55 -2.18 9.80
C VAL A 91 -9.62 -0.76 9.25
N MET A 92 -10.43 -0.52 8.23
CA MET A 92 -10.46 0.77 7.53
C MET A 92 -11.40 1.79 8.15
N ALA A 93 -12.44 1.36 8.86
CA ALA A 93 -13.36 2.27 9.51
C ALA A 93 -12.67 3.04 10.65
N SER A 94 -12.85 4.33 10.71
CA SER A 94 -12.31 5.20 11.77
C SER A 94 -10.79 5.34 11.80
N MET A 95 -10.09 4.87 10.78
CA MET A 95 -8.62 4.98 10.70
C MET A 95 -8.12 6.38 10.38
N GLY A 96 -8.93 7.21 9.76
CA GLY A 96 -8.54 8.55 9.34
C GLY A 96 -7.52 8.49 8.20
N LYS A 97 -6.25 8.70 8.50
CA LYS A 97 -5.18 8.67 7.51
C LYS A 97 -4.55 7.28 7.42
N ALA A 98 -4.43 6.76 6.21
CA ALA A 98 -3.75 5.51 5.92
C ALA A 98 -2.63 5.71 4.90
N MET A 99 -1.67 4.81 4.89
CA MET A 99 -0.58 4.78 3.92
C MET A 99 -0.48 3.39 3.32
N MET A 100 0.18 3.29 2.18
CA MET A 100 0.37 2.02 1.51
C MET A 100 1.82 1.84 1.06
N GLY A 101 2.23 0.60 0.97
CA GLY A 101 3.50 0.20 0.40
C GLY A 101 3.35 -1.08 -0.38
N THR A 102 4.21 -1.30 -1.34
CA THR A 102 4.22 -2.51 -2.16
C THR A 102 5.65 -2.97 -2.39
N GLY A 103 5.82 -4.28 -2.53
CA GLY A 103 7.10 -4.88 -2.86
C GLY A 103 6.90 -6.11 -3.73
N GLU A 104 7.80 -6.32 -4.68
CA GLU A 104 7.78 -7.46 -5.58
C GLU A 104 9.17 -8.04 -5.68
N ALA A 105 9.28 -9.36 -5.63
CA ALA A 105 10.54 -10.07 -5.74
C ALA A 105 10.36 -11.41 -6.43
N GLU A 106 11.46 -11.96 -6.93
CA GLU A 106 11.49 -13.25 -7.60
C GLU A 106 12.68 -14.07 -7.11
N GLY A 107 12.63 -15.37 -7.35
CA GLY A 107 13.71 -16.28 -7.00
C GLY A 107 13.70 -16.68 -5.53
N GLU A 108 14.84 -17.19 -5.08
CA GLU A 108 15.02 -17.65 -3.71
C GLU A 108 14.98 -16.48 -2.73
N GLY A 109 14.26 -16.63 -1.61
CA GLY A 109 14.11 -15.58 -0.63
C GLY A 109 13.15 -14.47 -1.03
N ARG A 110 12.35 -14.66 -2.07
CA ARG A 110 11.43 -13.66 -2.61
C ARG A 110 10.40 -13.17 -1.59
N ALA A 111 9.93 -14.04 -0.71
CA ALA A 111 8.96 -13.68 0.31
C ALA A 111 9.49 -12.61 1.26
N LEU A 112 10.70 -12.83 1.79
CA LEU A 112 11.34 -11.88 2.68
C LEU A 112 11.70 -10.59 1.97
N GLN A 113 12.22 -10.68 0.75
CA GLN A 113 12.58 -9.52 -0.05
C GLN A 113 11.36 -8.66 -0.41
N ALA A 114 10.27 -9.28 -0.84
CA ALA A 114 9.03 -8.56 -1.17
C ALA A 114 8.45 -7.88 0.07
N ALA A 115 8.42 -8.56 1.21
CA ALA A 115 7.95 -8.00 2.46
C ALA A 115 8.81 -6.81 2.92
N GLU A 116 10.13 -6.92 2.85
CA GLU A 116 11.04 -5.82 3.19
C GLU A 116 10.83 -4.61 2.26
N MET A 117 10.67 -4.84 0.98
CA MET A 117 10.40 -3.76 0.02
C MET A 117 9.07 -3.06 0.33
N ALA A 118 8.04 -3.81 0.71
CA ALA A 118 6.75 -3.24 1.04
C ALA A 118 6.81 -2.36 2.29
N ILE A 119 7.41 -2.84 3.37
CA ILE A 119 7.51 -2.08 4.63
C ILE A 119 8.52 -0.93 4.57
N SER A 120 9.52 -1.02 3.69
CA SER A 120 10.51 0.03 3.47
C SER A 120 10.13 0.95 2.32
N ASN A 121 8.93 0.82 1.78
CA ASN A 121 8.48 1.63 0.66
C ASN A 121 8.52 3.11 1.03
N PRO A 122 9.07 3.99 0.17
CA PRO A 122 9.16 5.43 0.45
C PRO A 122 7.82 6.12 0.71
N LEU A 123 6.71 5.50 0.33
CA LEU A 123 5.37 6.02 0.58
C LEU A 123 4.90 5.79 2.02
N ILE A 124 5.61 4.95 2.78
CA ILE A 124 5.31 4.69 4.19
C ILE A 124 6.35 5.42 5.06
N ASP A 125 5.87 6.25 5.97
CA ASP A 125 6.72 6.82 7.01
C ASP A 125 6.97 5.77 8.10
N ASP A 126 8.20 5.70 8.62
CA ASP A 126 8.54 4.81 9.73
C ASP A 126 7.62 4.99 10.94
N TYR A 127 7.25 6.23 11.18
CA TYR A 127 6.30 6.59 12.23
C TYR A 127 4.94 5.92 12.04
N THR A 128 4.45 5.90 10.81
CA THR A 128 3.13 5.37 10.49
C THR A 128 3.08 3.87 10.67
N LEU A 129 4.13 3.16 10.27
CA LEU A 129 4.18 1.71 10.38
C LEU A 129 4.20 1.25 11.84
N LYS A 130 5.02 1.87 12.68
CA LYS A 130 5.13 1.54 14.11
C LYS A 130 3.89 1.94 14.91
N GLY A 131 3.23 3.00 14.51
CA GLY A 131 2.02 3.50 15.14
C GLY A 131 0.72 2.98 14.52
N ALA A 132 0.81 2.08 13.55
CA ALA A 132 -0.36 1.54 12.89
C ALA A 132 -1.22 0.73 13.85
N LYS A 133 -2.52 1.01 13.86
CA LYS A 133 -3.51 0.30 14.66
C LYS A 133 -4.07 -0.91 13.93
N GLY A 134 -3.99 -0.90 12.62
CA GLY A 134 -4.43 -1.99 11.77
C GLY A 134 -3.64 -2.03 10.48
N LEU A 135 -3.49 -3.22 9.94
CA LEU A 135 -2.79 -3.48 8.70
C LEU A 135 -3.59 -4.42 7.82
N LEU A 136 -3.69 -4.07 6.54
CA LEU A 136 -4.13 -4.99 5.51
C LEU A 136 -2.91 -5.43 4.71
N VAL A 137 -2.69 -6.74 4.66
CA VAL A 137 -1.59 -7.32 3.88
C VAL A 137 -2.18 -8.18 2.78
N ASN A 138 -1.85 -7.85 1.55
CA ASN A 138 -2.22 -8.67 0.40
C ASN A 138 -0.98 -9.31 -0.19
N ILE A 139 -0.99 -10.62 -0.31
CA ILE A 139 0.08 -11.39 -0.91
C ILE A 139 -0.44 -11.96 -2.24
N THR A 140 0.24 -11.61 -3.32
CA THR A 140 -0.11 -12.08 -4.65
C THR A 140 1.07 -12.85 -5.23
N GLY A 141 0.80 -14.02 -5.76
CA GLY A 141 1.79 -14.86 -6.41
C GLY A 141 1.15 -15.70 -7.49
N GLY A 142 1.99 -16.41 -8.25
CA GLY A 142 1.53 -17.40 -9.21
C GLY A 142 1.11 -18.71 -8.53
N LYS A 143 0.87 -19.74 -9.33
CA LYS A 143 0.52 -21.07 -8.83
C LYS A 143 1.64 -21.71 -8.00
N ASP A 144 2.85 -21.21 -8.13
CA ASP A 144 4.04 -21.66 -7.41
C ASP A 144 4.18 -21.03 -6.02
N LEU A 145 3.25 -20.19 -5.60
CA LEU A 145 3.26 -19.57 -4.26
C LEU A 145 3.12 -20.67 -3.19
N LYS A 146 4.08 -20.70 -2.27
CA LYS A 146 4.17 -21.73 -1.23
C LYS A 146 3.60 -21.23 0.10
N LEU A 147 3.04 -22.13 0.88
CA LEU A 147 2.53 -21.83 2.22
C LEU A 147 3.59 -21.16 3.11
N PHE A 148 4.81 -21.71 3.11
CA PHE A 148 5.90 -21.17 3.90
C PHE A 148 6.31 -19.75 3.49
N GLU A 149 6.16 -19.43 2.21
CA GLU A 149 6.44 -18.08 1.71
C GLU A 149 5.43 -17.07 2.24
N VAL A 150 4.16 -17.43 2.28
CA VAL A 150 3.11 -16.57 2.86
C VAL A 150 3.39 -16.35 4.35
N ASP A 151 3.69 -17.42 5.08
CA ASP A 151 4.00 -17.35 6.51
C ASP A 151 5.24 -16.48 6.78
N GLU A 152 6.29 -16.65 6.00
CA GLU A 152 7.53 -15.88 6.13
C GLU A 152 7.31 -14.38 5.90
N ALA A 153 6.57 -14.04 4.85
CA ALA A 153 6.24 -12.64 4.55
C ALA A 153 5.40 -12.01 5.66
N VAL A 154 4.39 -12.71 6.14
CA VAL A 154 3.50 -12.25 7.21
C VAL A 154 4.29 -12.04 8.51
N ASN A 155 5.16 -12.97 8.86
CA ASN A 155 5.97 -12.87 10.07
C ASN A 155 6.95 -11.68 9.99
N LYS A 156 7.50 -11.41 8.82
CA LYS A 156 8.37 -10.24 8.60
C LYS A 156 7.60 -8.93 8.83
N VAL A 157 6.41 -8.82 8.29
CA VAL A 157 5.56 -7.64 8.48
C VAL A 157 5.16 -7.51 9.96
N ARG A 158 4.75 -8.60 10.58
CA ARG A 158 4.32 -8.61 11.99
C ARG A 158 5.41 -8.17 12.94
N ALA A 159 6.67 -8.49 12.65
CA ALA A 159 7.82 -8.09 13.47
C ALA A 159 8.07 -6.57 13.47
N GLU A 160 7.60 -5.87 12.44
CA GLU A 160 7.83 -4.43 12.27
C GLU A 160 6.67 -3.56 12.74
N VAL A 161 5.56 -4.15 13.17
CA VAL A 161 4.38 -3.42 13.63
C VAL A 161 4.12 -3.68 15.11
N ASP A 162 3.26 -2.85 15.70
CA ASP A 162 2.84 -3.03 17.09
C ASP A 162 2.19 -4.40 17.25
N PRO A 163 2.56 -5.19 18.29
CA PRO A 163 1.94 -6.49 18.56
C PRO A 163 0.43 -6.44 18.76
N GLU A 164 -0.11 -5.29 19.16
CA GLU A 164 -1.55 -5.09 19.35
C GLU A 164 -2.25 -4.64 18.07
N ALA A 165 -1.52 -4.37 17.00
CA ALA A 165 -2.12 -3.98 15.72
C ALA A 165 -2.93 -5.14 15.15
N GLU A 166 -4.11 -4.81 14.63
CA GLU A 166 -4.95 -5.77 13.94
C GLU A 166 -4.38 -6.05 12.56
N LEU A 167 -4.07 -7.32 12.29
CA LEU A 167 -3.48 -7.75 11.04
C LEU A 167 -4.45 -8.63 10.26
N ILE A 168 -4.83 -8.17 9.08
CA ILE A 168 -5.72 -8.90 8.17
C ILE A 168 -4.94 -9.25 6.91
N ILE A 169 -4.99 -10.52 6.52
CA ILE A 169 -4.16 -11.08 5.45
C ILE A 169 -5.05 -11.67 4.37
N GLY A 170 -4.77 -11.30 3.12
CA GLY A 170 -5.31 -11.95 1.95
C GLY A 170 -4.20 -12.55 1.11
N ALA A 171 -4.50 -13.62 0.42
CA ALA A 171 -3.57 -14.22 -0.53
C ALA A 171 -4.31 -14.51 -1.84
N ILE A 172 -3.80 -13.97 -2.93
CA ILE A 172 -4.41 -14.02 -4.26
C ILE A 172 -3.45 -14.71 -5.22
N THR A 173 -4.00 -15.52 -6.11
CA THR A 173 -3.23 -16.14 -7.19
C THR A 173 -3.44 -15.35 -8.48
N ASP A 174 -2.34 -14.98 -9.12
CA ASP A 174 -2.34 -14.29 -10.41
C ASP A 174 -1.29 -14.96 -11.32
N SER A 175 -1.74 -15.52 -12.44
CA SER A 175 -0.86 -16.21 -13.37
C SER A 175 0.22 -15.33 -14.00
N GLU A 176 0.00 -14.02 -14.04
CA GLU A 176 1.00 -13.06 -14.52
C GLU A 176 2.20 -12.95 -13.57
N LEU A 177 2.05 -13.40 -12.34
CA LEU A 177 3.09 -13.37 -11.32
C LEU A 177 3.77 -14.74 -11.11
N ASP A 178 3.66 -15.66 -12.06
CA ASP A 178 4.38 -16.92 -11.97
C ASP A 178 5.90 -16.65 -11.83
N GLY A 179 6.51 -17.26 -10.81
CA GLY A 179 7.90 -17.02 -10.46
C GLY A 179 8.14 -15.78 -9.59
N LYS A 180 7.12 -14.96 -9.37
CA LYS A 180 7.21 -13.72 -8.59
C LYS A 180 6.26 -13.73 -7.40
N MET A 181 6.55 -12.86 -6.43
CA MET A 181 5.69 -12.62 -5.26
C MET A 181 5.59 -11.12 -5.02
N ARG A 182 4.37 -10.63 -4.87
CA ARG A 182 4.09 -9.23 -4.56
C ARG A 182 3.28 -9.12 -3.28
#